data_3a8da2d9f7c111cf32eaf7b488473bb1
#
_entry.id   3a8da2d9f7c111cf32eaf7b488473bb1
#
_cell.length_a   1.000
_cell.length_b   1.000
_cell.length_c   1.000
_cell.angle_alpha   90.00
_cell.angle_beta   90.00
_cell.angle_gamma   90.00
#
_symmetry.space_group_name_H-M   'P 1'
#
loop_
_entity.id
_entity.type
_entity.pdbx_description
1 polymer ?
#
loop_
_entity_poly.entity_id
_entity_poly.type
_entity_poly.pdbx_seq_one_letter_code
_entity_poly.pdbx_strand_id
1 'polypeptide(L)'
;MRSLWTLSALALSAEAIKTTGCPLLGPAFPAPTALSEDPTFSSKAEELTSKLNEAIEDGSLPGISFAVQVFSSEEDHSAFGFYHTDDPIKVGSVGVKEVDEDTMFRIGSISKLWTMYLFMTLEGTRYFHEPVSKYVPELQIEYSSAQEKDKINYLQWSDVTIGELASHQAGLA
;
A
#
# COMPACT_ATOMS: atom_id res chain seq x y z
N MET A 1 7.30 4.10 56.60
CA MET A 1 7.94 4.84 55.47
C MET A 1 8.51 3.87 54.41
N ARG A 2 7.69 3.00 53.85
CA ARG A 2 8.11 2.01 52.82
C ARG A 2 7.20 1.90 51.59
N SER A 3 6.20 2.79 51.45
CA SER A 3 5.20 2.66 50.37
C SER A 3 5.22 3.74 49.30
N LEU A 4 6.09 4.73 49.41
CA LEU A 4 6.14 5.84 48.42
C LEU A 4 7.13 5.61 47.28
N TRP A 5 8.08 4.69 47.40
CA TRP A 5 9.09 4.44 46.34
C TRP A 5 8.64 3.50 45.23
N THR A 6 7.63 2.66 45.50
CA THR A 6 7.12 1.71 44.49
C THR A 6 6.17 2.33 43.47
N LEU A 7 5.49 3.44 43.83
CA LEU A 7 4.60 4.15 42.92
C LEU A 7 5.35 5.01 41.90
N SER A 8 6.53 5.55 42.27
CA SER A 8 7.35 6.36 41.34
C SER A 8 8.03 5.53 40.28
N ALA A 9 8.38 4.26 40.53
CA ALA A 9 8.99 3.36 39.59
C ALA A 9 7.99 2.87 38.50
N LEU A 10 6.71 2.72 38.87
CA LEU A 10 5.64 2.37 37.92
C LEU A 10 5.24 3.53 37.00
N ALA A 11 5.33 4.77 37.48
CA ALA A 11 5.06 5.95 36.67
C ALA A 11 6.15 6.19 35.59
N LEU A 12 7.42 5.92 35.93
CA LEU A 12 8.53 6.04 34.97
C LEU A 12 8.49 4.96 33.87
N SER A 13 7.97 3.78 34.16
CA SER A 13 7.82 2.72 33.16
C SER A 13 6.68 2.99 32.16
N ALA A 14 5.65 3.72 32.60
CA ALA A 14 4.53 4.10 31.73
C ALA A 14 4.88 5.24 30.75
N GLU A 15 5.80 6.13 31.12
CA GLU A 15 6.28 7.17 30.18
C GLU A 15 7.30 6.63 29.18
N ALA A 16 8.12 5.67 29.56
CA ALA A 16 9.07 5.03 28.64
C ALA A 16 8.37 4.25 27.50
N ILE A 17 7.13 3.77 27.75
CA ILE A 17 6.33 3.09 26.70
C ILE A 17 5.70 4.10 25.73
N LYS A 18 5.50 5.34 26.12
CA LYS A 18 4.94 6.41 25.25
C LYS A 18 5.95 6.99 24.26
N THR A 19 7.24 6.80 24.48
CA THR A 19 8.29 7.38 23.61
C THR A 19 8.87 6.41 22.59
N THR A 20 8.49 5.12 22.63
CA THR A 20 8.77 4.15 21.57
C THR A 20 7.64 4.12 20.56
N GLY A 21 7.30 5.29 19.98
CA GLY A 21 6.52 5.32 18.76
C GLY A 21 7.27 4.52 17.70
N CYS A 22 6.67 3.45 17.22
CA CYS A 22 7.26 2.70 16.12
C CYS A 22 7.36 3.64 14.92
N PRO A 23 8.57 3.95 14.40
CA PRO A 23 8.73 4.91 13.31
C PRO A 23 8.09 4.46 12.00
N LEU A 24 7.54 3.23 11.96
CA LEU A 24 6.85 2.68 10.80
C LEU A 24 5.36 3.09 10.70
N LEU A 25 4.80 3.78 11.68
CA LEU A 25 3.36 4.08 11.75
C LEU A 25 3.03 5.57 11.59
N GLY A 26 3.90 6.35 11.03
CA GLY A 26 3.63 7.76 10.76
C GLY A 26 4.60 8.35 9.74
N PRO A 27 4.28 9.51 9.17
CA PRO A 27 5.20 10.21 8.29
C PRO A 27 6.48 10.56 9.07
N ALA A 28 7.64 10.22 8.50
CA ALA A 28 8.95 10.56 9.09
C ALA A 28 9.18 12.08 9.14
N PHE A 29 8.48 12.82 8.28
CA PHE A 29 8.51 14.26 8.17
C PHE A 29 7.09 14.81 8.10
N PRO A 30 6.84 16.04 8.57
CA PRO A 30 5.56 16.69 8.34
C PRO A 30 5.30 16.86 6.86
N ALA A 31 4.03 16.83 6.45
CA ALA A 31 3.67 17.11 5.08
C ALA A 31 4.07 18.54 4.70
N PRO A 32 4.58 18.77 3.48
CA PRO A 32 4.90 20.13 3.03
C PRO A 32 3.62 20.95 2.91
N THR A 33 3.63 22.17 3.46
CA THR A 33 2.47 23.08 3.53
C THR A 33 2.29 23.94 2.29
N ALA A 34 3.28 24.02 1.42
CA ALA A 34 3.26 24.84 0.20
C ALA A 34 4.12 24.17 -0.88
N LEU A 35 3.81 22.93 -1.19
CA LEU A 35 4.58 22.12 -2.15
C LEU A 35 4.52 22.73 -3.56
N SER A 36 3.32 23.18 -3.95
CA SER A 36 3.08 23.83 -5.25
C SER A 36 3.87 25.13 -5.45
N GLU A 37 4.25 25.80 -4.35
CA GLU A 37 5.01 27.06 -4.39
C GLU A 37 6.53 26.86 -4.21
N ASP A 38 6.98 25.62 -3.92
CA ASP A 38 8.40 25.34 -3.70
C ASP A 38 9.18 25.31 -5.04
N PRO A 39 10.20 26.17 -5.21
CA PRO A 39 10.94 26.26 -6.47
C PRO A 39 11.76 25.00 -6.77
N THR A 40 12.19 24.26 -5.75
CA THR A 40 12.90 23.00 -5.94
C THR A 40 11.94 21.94 -6.45
N PHE A 41 10.74 21.87 -5.89
CA PHE A 41 9.69 20.98 -6.37
C PHE A 41 9.30 21.31 -7.81
N SER A 42 9.05 22.57 -8.13
CA SER A 42 8.70 23.04 -9.47
C SER A 42 9.78 22.65 -10.50
N SER A 43 11.06 22.87 -10.17
CA SER A 43 12.18 22.47 -11.03
C SER A 43 12.23 20.95 -11.26
N LYS A 44 11.93 20.13 -10.23
CA LYS A 44 11.89 18.68 -10.35
C LYS A 44 10.66 18.18 -11.11
N ALA A 45 9.54 18.85 -10.98
CA ALA A 45 8.33 18.58 -11.76
C ALA A 45 8.56 18.84 -13.26
N GLU A 46 9.26 19.93 -13.61
CA GLU A 46 9.66 20.23 -15.00
C GLU A 46 10.64 19.17 -15.55
N GLU A 47 11.64 18.74 -14.75
CA GLU A 47 12.57 17.68 -15.13
C GLU A 47 11.82 16.35 -15.36
N LEU A 48 10.87 16.01 -14.50
CA LEU A 48 10.03 14.81 -14.65
C LEU A 48 9.18 14.90 -15.93
N THR A 49 8.54 16.04 -16.16
CA THR A 49 7.75 16.30 -17.37
C THR A 49 8.58 16.09 -18.64
N SER A 50 9.80 16.63 -18.67
CA SER A 50 10.72 16.45 -19.79
C SER A 50 11.06 14.97 -20.04
N LYS A 51 11.38 14.21 -18.97
CA LYS A 51 11.68 12.79 -19.08
C LYS A 51 10.50 11.94 -19.53
N LEU A 52 9.29 12.28 -19.06
CA LEU A 52 8.08 11.57 -19.49
C LEU A 52 7.78 11.83 -20.96
N ASN A 53 7.91 13.08 -21.43
CA ASN A 53 7.74 13.41 -22.83
C ASN A 53 8.80 12.71 -23.71
N GLU A 54 10.07 12.70 -23.30
CA GLU A 54 11.12 11.98 -24.00
C GLU A 54 10.81 10.48 -24.12
N ALA A 55 10.34 9.84 -23.03
CA ALA A 55 9.97 8.42 -23.03
C ALA A 55 8.73 8.10 -23.88
N ILE A 56 7.83 9.07 -24.08
CA ILE A 56 6.69 8.94 -24.99
C ILE A 56 7.20 9.06 -26.45
N GLU A 57 8.03 10.06 -26.74
CA GLU A 57 8.53 10.35 -28.08
C GLU A 57 9.49 9.28 -28.61
N ASP A 58 10.34 8.72 -27.74
CA ASP A 58 11.29 7.64 -28.11
C ASP A 58 10.64 6.26 -28.19
N GLY A 59 9.37 6.15 -27.84
CA GLY A 59 8.61 4.90 -27.87
C GLY A 59 8.93 3.94 -26.73
N SER A 60 9.51 4.39 -25.65
CA SER A 60 9.75 3.58 -24.42
C SER A 60 8.45 3.26 -23.68
N LEU A 61 7.38 4.03 -23.93
CA LEU A 61 6.05 3.86 -23.33
C LEU A 61 4.96 3.65 -24.41
N PRO A 62 5.05 2.59 -25.23
CA PRO A 62 4.10 2.41 -26.34
C PRO A 62 2.74 1.91 -25.85
N GLY A 63 1.65 2.45 -26.39
CA GLY A 63 0.30 1.95 -26.14
C GLY A 63 -0.20 2.15 -24.71
N ILE A 64 0.31 3.13 -23.98
CA ILE A 64 0.00 3.36 -22.59
C ILE A 64 -0.62 4.74 -22.39
N SER A 65 -1.82 4.80 -21.81
CA SER A 65 -2.41 6.03 -21.30
C SER A 65 -2.23 6.06 -19.79
N PHE A 66 -1.74 7.15 -19.23
CA PHE A 66 -1.44 7.25 -17.81
C PHE A 66 -1.57 8.69 -17.27
N ALA A 67 -1.68 8.78 -15.96
CA ALA A 67 -1.62 10.03 -15.22
C ALA A 67 -0.61 9.93 -14.08
N VAL A 68 0.10 11.01 -13.80
CA VAL A 68 0.95 11.18 -12.63
C VAL A 68 0.48 12.42 -11.88
N GLN A 69 0.13 12.26 -10.62
CA GLN A 69 -0.28 13.36 -9.75
C GLN A 69 0.50 13.33 -8.45
N VAL A 70 0.82 14.49 -7.92
CA VAL A 70 1.45 14.65 -6.61
C VAL A 70 0.55 15.53 -5.74
N PHE A 71 0.20 14.99 -4.57
CA PHE A 71 -0.64 15.66 -3.59
C PHE A 71 0.14 15.91 -2.31
N SER A 72 -0.15 17.02 -1.65
CA SER A 72 0.14 17.22 -0.24
C SER A 72 -1.16 17.17 0.55
N SER A 73 -1.13 16.61 1.77
CA SER A 73 -2.29 16.64 2.68
C SER A 73 -2.64 18.05 3.18
N GLU A 74 -1.76 19.01 2.96
CA GLU A 74 -1.88 20.39 3.38
C GLU A 74 -2.34 21.33 2.25
N GLU A 75 -2.63 20.77 1.07
CA GLU A 75 -3.10 21.52 -0.10
C GLU A 75 -4.42 20.94 -0.61
N ASP A 76 -5.35 21.79 -1.03
CA ASP A 76 -6.70 21.41 -1.46
C ASP A 76 -6.71 20.81 -2.89
N HIS A 77 -5.59 20.91 -3.62
CA HIS A 77 -5.47 20.43 -5.00
C HIS A 77 -4.09 19.78 -5.24
N SER A 78 -3.94 19.13 -6.37
CA SER A 78 -2.66 18.51 -6.73
C SER A 78 -1.58 19.58 -6.96
N ALA A 79 -0.40 19.38 -6.36
CA ALA A 79 0.76 20.25 -6.57
C ALA A 79 1.39 20.05 -7.95
N PHE A 80 1.17 18.90 -8.58
CA PHE A 80 1.65 18.55 -9.91
C PHE A 80 0.70 17.56 -10.58
N GLY A 81 0.46 17.72 -11.89
CA GLY A 81 -0.28 16.79 -12.70
C GLY A 81 0.37 16.63 -14.09
N PHE A 82 0.53 15.39 -14.55
CA PHE A 82 0.93 15.05 -15.90
C PHE A 82 -0.03 13.99 -16.45
N TYR A 83 -0.55 14.20 -17.65
CA TYR A 83 -1.58 13.34 -18.25
C TYR A 83 -1.17 12.99 -19.67
N HIS A 84 -1.17 11.70 -20.00
CA HIS A 84 -0.89 11.20 -21.33
C HIS A 84 -2.02 10.30 -21.83
N THR A 85 -2.51 10.60 -23.03
CA THR A 85 -3.49 9.80 -23.74
C THR A 85 -2.86 9.21 -24.99
N ASP A 86 -2.79 7.89 -25.08
CA ASP A 86 -2.31 7.20 -26.28
C ASP A 86 -3.26 7.38 -27.47
N ASP A 87 -2.72 7.51 -28.67
CA ASP A 87 -3.48 7.83 -29.90
C ASP A 87 -4.62 6.84 -30.21
N PRO A 88 -4.45 5.51 -30.07
CA PRO A 88 -5.55 4.56 -30.23
C PRO A 88 -6.75 4.81 -29.31
N ILE A 89 -6.52 5.34 -28.11
CA ILE A 89 -7.61 5.68 -27.17
C ILE A 89 -8.40 6.89 -27.68
N LYS A 90 -7.74 7.90 -28.22
CA LYS A 90 -8.38 9.12 -28.73
C LYS A 90 -9.41 8.83 -29.84
N VAL A 91 -9.16 7.81 -30.65
CA VAL A 91 -10.04 7.41 -31.76
C VAL A 91 -10.99 6.25 -31.43
N GLY A 92 -10.81 5.60 -30.28
CA GLY A 92 -11.63 4.48 -29.81
C GLY A 92 -13.10 4.87 -29.62
N SER A 93 -14.00 3.90 -29.62
CA SER A 93 -15.45 4.11 -29.44
C SER A 93 -15.91 3.99 -27.98
N VAL A 94 -15.08 3.44 -27.10
CA VAL A 94 -15.41 3.12 -25.70
C VAL A 94 -14.38 3.75 -24.77
N GLY A 95 -14.83 4.24 -23.62
CA GLY A 95 -14.00 4.85 -22.59
C GLY A 95 -13.77 6.35 -22.80
N VAL A 96 -12.85 6.90 -22.01
CA VAL A 96 -12.46 8.32 -22.10
C VAL A 96 -11.65 8.58 -23.37
N LYS A 97 -11.78 9.77 -23.92
CA LYS A 97 -11.04 10.20 -25.11
C LYS A 97 -9.75 10.93 -24.79
N GLU A 98 -9.69 11.46 -23.61
CA GLU A 98 -8.58 12.21 -23.07
C GLU A 98 -8.41 11.88 -21.60
N VAL A 99 -7.19 11.62 -21.19
CA VAL A 99 -6.85 11.39 -19.78
C VAL A 99 -6.65 12.74 -19.12
N ASP A 100 -7.33 12.95 -18.00
CA ASP A 100 -7.33 14.15 -17.20
C ASP A 100 -7.29 13.82 -15.70
N GLU A 101 -7.45 14.82 -14.85
CA GLU A 101 -7.43 14.67 -13.40
C GLU A 101 -8.61 13.86 -12.85
N ASP A 102 -9.73 13.83 -13.56
CA ASP A 102 -10.96 13.12 -13.18
C ASP A 102 -11.05 11.71 -13.79
N THR A 103 -10.08 11.31 -14.59
CA THR A 103 -10.10 10.02 -15.26
C THR A 103 -10.01 8.86 -14.27
N MET A 104 -11.00 7.97 -14.32
CA MET A 104 -11.04 6.78 -13.46
C MET A 104 -10.22 5.64 -14.06
N PHE A 105 -9.24 5.16 -13.30
CA PHE A 105 -8.42 4.00 -13.63
C PHE A 105 -8.78 2.78 -12.79
N ARG A 106 -8.61 1.59 -13.37
CA ARG A 106 -8.62 0.36 -12.59
C ARG A 106 -7.34 0.26 -11.78
N ILE A 107 -7.47 0.07 -10.48
CA ILE A 107 -6.34 0.05 -9.55
C ILE A 107 -5.65 -1.32 -9.43
N GLY A 108 -6.15 -2.35 -10.12
CA GLY A 108 -5.55 -3.68 -10.12
C GLY A 108 -5.29 -4.21 -8.70
N SER A 109 -4.08 -4.65 -8.44
CA SER A 109 -3.68 -5.22 -7.14
C SER A 109 -3.65 -4.25 -5.97
N ILE A 110 -3.75 -2.94 -6.19
CA ILE A 110 -3.96 -1.98 -5.09
C ILE A 110 -5.27 -2.26 -4.36
N SER A 111 -6.23 -2.94 -5.02
CA SER A 111 -7.46 -3.44 -4.38
C SER A 111 -7.19 -4.34 -3.17
N LYS A 112 -6.02 -5.02 -3.09
CA LYS A 112 -5.63 -5.84 -1.94
C LYS A 112 -5.46 -4.97 -0.69
N LEU A 113 -4.86 -3.78 -0.84
CA LEU A 113 -4.73 -2.81 0.25
C LEU A 113 -6.11 -2.40 0.79
N TRP A 114 -7.05 -2.09 -0.10
CA TRP A 114 -8.41 -1.74 0.30
C TRP A 114 -9.14 -2.89 0.98
N THR A 115 -8.94 -4.13 0.52
CA THR A 115 -9.49 -5.33 1.16
C THR A 115 -8.98 -5.45 2.59
N MET A 116 -7.66 -5.29 2.79
CA MET A 116 -7.08 -5.35 4.12
C MET A 116 -7.48 -4.18 5.02
N TYR A 117 -7.57 -2.98 4.47
CA TYR A 117 -8.06 -1.81 5.19
C TYR A 117 -9.49 -2.03 5.70
N LEU A 118 -10.37 -2.52 4.83
CA LEU A 118 -11.75 -2.84 5.19
C LEU A 118 -11.81 -3.93 6.26
N PHE A 119 -11.05 -5.01 6.09
CA PHE A 119 -10.97 -6.10 7.07
C PHE A 119 -10.53 -5.59 8.44
N MET A 120 -9.47 -4.79 8.50
CA MET A 120 -8.96 -4.22 9.74
C MET A 120 -9.94 -3.22 10.38
N THR A 121 -10.69 -2.49 9.58
CA THR A 121 -11.70 -1.55 10.09
C THR A 121 -12.88 -2.27 10.74
N LEU A 122 -13.29 -3.42 10.20
CA LEU A 122 -14.42 -4.20 10.69
C LEU A 122 -14.04 -5.14 11.84
N GLU A 123 -12.91 -5.84 11.75
CA GLU A 123 -12.55 -6.95 12.63
C GLU A 123 -11.20 -6.74 13.36
N GLY A 124 -10.44 -5.73 12.98
CA GLY A 124 -9.09 -5.50 13.51
C GLY A 124 -8.17 -6.68 13.20
N THR A 125 -7.39 -7.09 14.19
CA THR A 125 -6.47 -8.24 14.06
C THR A 125 -7.03 -9.52 14.68
N ARG A 126 -8.32 -9.54 15.02
CA ARG A 126 -8.96 -10.61 15.77
C ARG A 126 -8.73 -12.01 15.20
N TYR A 127 -8.75 -12.12 13.87
CA TYR A 127 -8.64 -13.40 13.16
C TYR A 127 -7.25 -13.67 12.57
N PHE A 128 -6.29 -12.78 12.77
CA PHE A 128 -4.98 -12.88 12.11
C PHE A 128 -4.20 -14.16 12.44
N HIS A 129 -4.42 -14.75 13.63
CA HIS A 129 -3.77 -15.99 14.05
C HIS A 129 -4.55 -17.26 13.70
N GLU A 130 -5.71 -17.11 13.04
CA GLU A 130 -6.50 -18.27 12.65
C GLU A 130 -6.08 -18.80 11.29
N PRO A 131 -6.09 -20.13 11.09
CA PRO A 131 -5.75 -20.72 9.80
C PRO A 131 -6.84 -20.39 8.76
N VAL A 132 -6.41 -20.07 7.54
CA VAL A 132 -7.31 -19.73 6.44
C VAL A 132 -8.25 -20.89 6.08
N SER A 133 -7.79 -22.14 6.23
CA SER A 133 -8.57 -23.36 6.01
C SER A 133 -9.81 -23.49 6.90
N LYS A 134 -9.87 -22.74 8.03
CA LYS A 134 -11.06 -22.65 8.87
C LYS A 134 -12.22 -21.96 8.16
N TYR A 135 -11.92 -21.00 7.28
CA TYR A 135 -12.91 -20.14 6.58
C TYR A 135 -13.11 -20.54 5.13
N VAL A 136 -12.16 -21.26 4.55
CA VAL A 136 -12.18 -21.75 3.18
C VAL A 136 -12.06 -23.29 3.22
N PRO A 137 -13.19 -24.02 3.33
CA PRO A 137 -13.17 -25.48 3.47
C PRO A 137 -12.45 -26.21 2.35
N GLU A 138 -12.42 -25.64 1.15
CA GLU A 138 -11.73 -26.18 -0.03
C GLU A 138 -10.22 -26.30 0.18
N LEU A 139 -9.65 -25.58 1.18
CA LEU A 139 -8.25 -25.64 1.55
C LEU A 139 -7.97 -26.67 2.66
N GLN A 140 -8.97 -27.40 3.12
CA GLN A 140 -8.80 -28.54 4.04
C GLN A 140 -8.37 -29.80 3.25
N ILE A 141 -7.13 -29.78 2.79
CA ILE A 141 -6.55 -30.82 1.95
C ILE A 141 -5.91 -31.89 2.84
N GLU A 142 -6.22 -33.17 2.58
CA GLU A 142 -5.49 -34.29 3.18
C GLU A 142 -4.18 -34.53 2.43
N TYR A 143 -3.08 -34.48 3.16
CA TYR A 143 -1.75 -34.71 2.64
C TYR A 143 -1.28 -36.14 2.96
N SER A 144 -0.52 -36.76 2.05
CA SER A 144 0.21 -37.98 2.36
C SER A 144 1.34 -37.68 3.37
N SER A 145 1.79 -38.71 4.11
CA SER A 145 2.86 -38.55 5.10
C SER A 145 4.18 -38.02 4.52
N ALA A 146 4.42 -38.21 3.21
CA ALA A 146 5.56 -37.65 2.51
C ALA A 146 5.37 -36.12 2.26
N GLN A 147 4.17 -35.71 1.85
CA GLN A 147 3.82 -34.31 1.62
C GLN A 147 3.78 -33.50 2.92
N GLU A 148 3.29 -34.10 4.02
CA GLU A 148 3.31 -33.44 5.35
C GLU A 148 4.73 -33.13 5.84
N LYS A 149 5.72 -33.96 5.47
CA LYS A 149 7.13 -33.75 5.81
C LYS A 149 7.86 -32.78 4.89
N ASP A 150 7.36 -32.59 3.70
CA ASP A 150 7.97 -31.70 2.69
C ASP A 150 7.23 -30.37 2.62
N LYS A 151 7.37 -29.57 3.67
CA LYS A 151 6.75 -28.23 3.79
C LYS A 151 7.32 -27.19 2.81
N ILE A 152 8.39 -27.53 2.11
CA ILE A 152 8.99 -26.62 1.12
C ILE A 152 8.23 -26.72 -0.21
N ASN A 153 7.93 -27.94 -0.66
CA ASN A 153 7.27 -28.18 -1.93
C ASN A 153 5.74 -28.30 -1.81
N TYR A 154 5.23 -28.55 -0.59
CA TYR A 154 3.78 -28.69 -0.32
C TYR A 154 3.36 -27.73 0.79
N LEU A 155 2.66 -26.67 0.39
CA LEU A 155 2.11 -25.71 1.33
C LEU A 155 1.06 -26.37 2.23
N GLN A 156 1.27 -26.31 3.55
CA GLN A 156 0.32 -26.82 4.53
C GLN A 156 -0.71 -25.75 4.85
N TRP A 157 -1.88 -25.82 4.25
CA TRP A 157 -2.93 -24.81 4.42
C TRP A 157 -3.44 -24.67 5.87
N SER A 158 -3.31 -25.73 6.67
CA SER A 158 -3.61 -25.69 8.11
C SER A 158 -2.65 -24.77 8.90
N ASP A 159 -1.44 -24.55 8.36
CA ASP A 159 -0.42 -23.73 9.00
C ASP A 159 -0.49 -22.27 8.51
N VAL A 160 -1.16 -22.00 7.36
CA VAL A 160 -1.29 -20.66 6.80
C VAL A 160 -2.35 -19.86 7.52
N THR A 161 -1.96 -18.77 8.14
CA THR A 161 -2.87 -17.87 8.85
C THR A 161 -3.39 -16.73 7.97
N ILE A 162 -4.51 -16.13 8.36
CA ILE A 162 -5.04 -14.92 7.73
C ILE A 162 -4.02 -13.77 7.78
N GLY A 163 -3.29 -13.63 8.89
CA GLY A 163 -2.25 -12.61 9.03
C GLY A 163 -1.08 -12.80 8.08
N GLU A 164 -0.64 -14.03 7.83
CA GLU A 164 0.41 -14.33 6.86
C GLU A 164 -0.02 -14.06 5.44
N LEU A 165 -1.28 -14.35 5.07
CA LEU A 165 -1.84 -13.95 3.78
C LEU A 165 -1.87 -12.42 3.64
N ALA A 166 -2.34 -11.72 4.67
CA ALA A 166 -2.46 -10.28 4.70
C ALA A 166 -1.11 -9.55 4.55
N SER A 167 -0.05 -10.14 5.10
CA SER A 167 1.31 -9.60 5.09
C SER A 167 2.21 -10.14 3.97
N HIS A 168 1.67 -10.94 3.07
CA HIS A 168 2.41 -11.64 2.01
C HIS A 168 3.52 -12.58 2.53
N GLN A 169 3.34 -13.17 3.72
CA GLN A 169 4.29 -14.08 4.35
C GLN A 169 3.89 -15.55 4.27
N ALA A 170 2.78 -15.86 3.62
CA ALA A 170 2.26 -17.23 3.50
C ALA A 170 3.04 -18.13 2.54
N GLY A 171 4.06 -17.65 1.85
CA GLY A 171 4.85 -18.43 0.89
C GLY A 171 4.09 -18.78 -0.41
N LEU A 172 3.03 -18.05 -0.73
CA LEU A 172 2.31 -18.17 -2.00
C LEU A 172 3.01 -17.37 -3.09
N ALA A 173 3.33 -18.00 -4.22
CA ALA A 173 3.90 -17.39 -5.40
C ALA A 173 2.83 -17.11 -6.47
#